data_f8f8f0f788f401d44181ecf35b849c7c
#
_entry.id   f8f8f0f788f401d44181ecf35b849c7c
#
_cell.length_a   1.000
_cell.length_b   1.000
_cell.length_c   1.000
_cell.angle_alpha   90.00
_cell.angle_beta   90.00
_cell.angle_gamma   90.00
#
_symmetry.space_group_name_H-M   'P 1'
#
loop_
_entity.id
_entity.type
_entity.pdbx_description
1 polymer ?
#
loop_
_entity_poly.entity_id
_entity_poly.type
_entity_poly.pdbx_seq_one_letter_code
_entity_poly.pdbx_strand_id
1 'polypeptide(L)'
;MKNGIEIRWHGRGGQGAKTAALLLADVAFKTGQNVQGFPEYGPERMGAPITAYNRISSDKIRVHSNIYHPDYVVVVDETLLASVDVTAGLKKTGAIIINTPKSREEVMDELGSYEGRVYTVDARKISVLLFT
;
A
#
# COMPACT_ATOMS: atom_id res chain seq x y z
N MET A 1 16.88 -5.26 -2.43
CA MET A 1 17.41 -4.07 -1.71
C MET A 1 17.74 -4.48 -0.29
N LYS A 2 18.97 -4.27 0.12
CA LYS A 2 19.44 -4.62 1.46
C LYS A 2 19.03 -3.53 2.45
N ASN A 3 18.58 -3.90 3.66
CA ASN A 3 18.18 -2.97 4.72
C ASN A 3 17.07 -1.99 4.33
N GLY A 4 16.21 -2.40 3.39
CA GLY A 4 15.13 -1.56 2.94
C GLY A 4 13.79 -2.29 2.90
N ILE A 5 12.73 -1.51 2.78
CA ILE A 5 11.38 -2.02 2.57
C ILE A 5 10.77 -1.41 1.33
N GLU A 6 9.94 -2.19 0.67
CA GLU A 6 9.19 -1.78 -0.52
C GLU A 6 7.71 -1.95 -0.25
N ILE A 7 6.94 -0.90 -0.54
CA ILE A 7 5.50 -0.83 -0.26
C ILE A 7 4.76 -0.51 -1.55
N ARG A 8 3.69 -1.24 -1.80
CA ARG A 8 2.76 -0.93 -2.89
C ARG A 8 1.41 -0.53 -2.31
N TRP A 9 0.90 0.60 -2.77
CA TRP A 9 -0.40 1.13 -2.39
C TRP A 9 -1.40 0.89 -3.51
N HIS A 10 -2.57 0.36 -3.17
CA HIS A 10 -3.69 0.20 -4.08
C HIS A 10 -4.83 1.09 -3.65
N GLY A 11 -5.36 1.85 -4.59
CA GLY A 11 -6.51 2.73 -4.35
C GLY A 11 -7.21 3.03 -5.67
N ARG A 12 -8.16 3.95 -5.62
CA ARG A 12 -8.80 4.50 -6.81
C ARG A 12 -8.41 5.95 -6.98
N GLY A 13 -8.42 6.45 -8.21
CA GLY A 13 -8.15 7.86 -8.47
C GLY A 13 -9.05 8.74 -7.61
N GLY A 14 -8.45 9.75 -6.98
CA GLY A 14 -9.15 10.68 -6.10
C GLY A 14 -9.28 10.27 -4.63
N GLN A 15 -8.77 9.10 -4.24
CA GLN A 15 -8.88 8.61 -2.86
C GLN A 15 -7.67 8.88 -1.98
N GLY A 16 -6.62 9.48 -2.54
CA GLY A 16 -5.45 9.86 -1.76
C GLY A 16 -4.38 8.80 -1.58
N ALA A 17 -4.42 7.67 -2.28
CA ALA A 17 -3.37 6.65 -2.21
C ALA A 17 -2.00 7.21 -2.64
N LYS A 18 -1.97 7.98 -3.71
CA LYS A 18 -0.77 8.68 -4.19
C LYS A 18 -0.27 9.69 -3.14
N THR A 19 -1.18 10.46 -2.57
CA THR A 19 -0.86 11.43 -1.51
C THR A 19 -0.32 10.73 -0.28
N ALA A 20 -0.91 9.60 0.12
CA ALA A 20 -0.46 8.81 1.26
C ALA A 20 0.97 8.29 1.05
N ALA A 21 1.28 7.79 -0.14
CA ALA A 21 2.63 7.33 -0.47
C ALA A 21 3.65 8.47 -0.40
N LEU A 22 3.31 9.65 -0.93
CA LEU A 22 4.19 10.82 -0.86
C LEU A 22 4.36 11.31 0.58
N LEU A 23 3.31 11.28 1.38
CA LEU A 23 3.37 11.67 2.79
C LEU A 23 4.26 10.72 3.58
N LEU A 24 4.14 9.41 3.37
CA LEU A 24 5.00 8.43 4.03
C LEU A 24 6.47 8.65 3.66
N ALA A 25 6.75 8.94 2.39
CA ALA A 25 8.11 9.26 1.93
C ALA A 25 8.66 10.49 2.66
N ASP A 26 7.87 11.55 2.81
CA ASP A 26 8.27 12.76 3.51
C ASP A 26 8.57 12.50 4.99
N VAL A 27 7.72 11.76 5.66
CA VAL A 27 7.93 11.38 7.07
C VAL A 27 9.20 10.55 7.23
N ALA A 28 9.40 9.55 6.39
CA ALA A 28 10.60 8.70 6.45
C ALA A 28 11.88 9.50 6.18
N PHE A 29 11.83 10.41 5.23
CA PHE A 29 12.96 11.31 4.93
C PHE A 29 13.32 12.16 6.17
N LYS A 30 12.34 12.71 6.84
CA LYS A 30 12.54 13.53 8.05
C LYS A 30 13.15 12.75 9.21
N THR A 31 13.01 11.42 9.22
CA THR A 31 13.62 10.54 10.23
C THR A 31 15.02 10.07 9.82
N GLY A 32 15.58 10.58 8.73
CA GLY A 32 16.93 10.25 8.28
C GLY A 32 17.01 9.06 7.34
N GLN A 33 15.87 8.54 6.87
CA GLN A 33 15.87 7.44 5.90
C GLN A 33 16.04 7.95 4.47
N ASN A 34 16.60 7.10 3.61
CA ASN A 34 16.56 7.32 2.16
C ASN A 34 15.21 6.82 1.64
N VAL A 35 14.57 7.58 0.79
CA VAL A 35 13.21 7.28 0.35
C VAL A 35 13.02 7.53 -1.14
N GLN A 36 12.11 6.75 -1.73
CA GLN A 36 11.51 7.03 -3.03
C GLN A 36 10.00 6.90 -2.85
N GLY A 37 9.25 7.82 -3.46
CA GLY A 37 7.79 7.72 -3.55
C GLY A 37 7.40 8.05 -4.99
N PHE A 38 6.66 7.16 -5.63
CA PHE A 38 6.27 7.37 -7.03
C PHE A 38 4.96 6.68 -7.35
N PRO A 39 4.14 7.29 -8.23
CA PRO A 39 2.95 6.62 -8.75
C PRO A 39 3.32 5.66 -9.88
N GLU A 40 2.44 4.73 -10.18
CA GLU A 40 2.51 4.00 -11.45
C GLU A 40 2.05 4.94 -12.57
N TYR A 41 2.89 5.07 -13.60
CA TYR A 41 2.60 5.98 -14.71
C TYR A 41 1.54 5.38 -15.64
N GLY A 42 0.51 6.14 -15.92
CA GLY A 42 -0.60 5.80 -16.80
C GLY A 42 -1.70 6.85 -16.71
N PRO A 43 -2.72 6.79 -17.58
CA PRO A 43 -3.82 7.73 -17.48
C PRO A 43 -4.58 7.54 -16.17
N GLU A 44 -4.53 8.56 -15.32
CA GLU A 44 -5.25 8.58 -14.06
C GLU A 44 -6.66 9.10 -14.30
N ARG A 45 -7.66 8.33 -13.87
CA ARG A 45 -9.06 8.70 -13.94
C ARG A 45 -9.69 8.59 -12.56
N MET A 46 -10.60 9.52 -12.26
CA MET A 46 -11.38 9.46 -11.03
C MET A 46 -12.08 8.09 -10.93
N GLY A 47 -11.88 7.40 -9.82
CA GLY A 47 -12.47 6.09 -9.56
C GLY A 47 -11.77 4.89 -10.20
N ALA A 48 -10.85 5.10 -11.15
CA ALA A 48 -10.09 4.00 -11.75
C ALA A 48 -9.05 3.46 -10.76
N PRO A 49 -8.72 2.15 -10.82
CA PRO A 49 -7.66 1.59 -9.99
C PRO A 49 -6.31 2.27 -10.26
N ILE A 50 -5.61 2.64 -9.20
CA ILE A 50 -4.26 3.21 -9.28
C ILE A 50 -3.34 2.51 -8.30
N THR A 51 -2.05 2.55 -8.60
CA THR A 51 -1.02 2.09 -7.68
C THR A 51 0.02 3.20 -7.44
N ALA A 52 0.58 3.19 -6.24
CA ALA A 52 1.70 4.04 -5.87
C ALA A 52 2.70 3.20 -5.07
N TYR A 53 3.93 3.67 -4.98
CA TYR A 53 5.03 2.88 -4.42
C TYR A 53 5.89 3.70 -3.49
N ASN A 54 6.45 3.02 -2.48
CA ASN A 54 7.53 3.57 -1.66
C ASN A 54 8.69 2.58 -1.60
N ARG A 55 9.92 3.11 -1.63
CA ARG A 55 11.13 2.44 -1.16
C ARG A 55 11.69 3.25 -0.01
N ILE A 56 11.98 2.58 1.09
CA ILE A 56 12.52 3.20 2.29
C ILE A 56 13.72 2.37 2.75
N SER A 57 14.87 3.01 2.97
CA SER A 57 16.09 2.31 3.32
C SER A 57 16.99 3.18 4.21
N SER A 58 17.72 2.55 5.13
CA SER A 58 18.79 3.22 5.86
C SER A 58 20.00 3.48 4.97
N ASP A 59 20.15 2.72 3.88
CA ASP A 59 21.24 2.87 2.91
C ASP A 59 20.76 3.66 1.69
N LYS A 60 21.73 4.15 0.89
CA LYS A 60 21.42 4.85 -0.35
C LYS A 60 20.67 3.93 -1.31
N ILE A 61 19.56 4.41 -1.84
CA ILE A 61 18.75 3.67 -2.80
C ILE A 61 19.31 3.90 -4.21
N ARG A 62 19.78 2.81 -4.83
CA ARG A 62 20.36 2.84 -6.18
C ARG A 62 19.45 2.24 -7.24
N VAL A 63 18.33 1.64 -6.82
CA VAL A 63 17.35 1.00 -7.70
C VAL A 63 16.37 2.05 -8.21
N HIS A 64 16.09 2.04 -9.51
CA HIS A 64 15.13 2.97 -10.13
C HIS A 64 14.00 2.25 -10.89
N SER A 65 13.96 0.92 -10.81
CA SER A 65 12.90 0.12 -11.42
C SER A 65 11.61 0.16 -10.60
N ASN A 66 10.52 -0.33 -11.20
CA ASN A 66 9.27 -0.55 -10.49
C ASN A 66 9.45 -1.59 -9.38
N ILE A 67 8.50 -1.62 -8.45
CA ILE A 67 8.47 -2.59 -7.37
C ILE A 67 7.63 -3.79 -7.80
N TYR A 68 8.27 -4.93 -7.97
CA TYR A 68 7.61 -6.18 -8.42
C TYR A 68 7.31 -7.14 -7.26
N HIS A 69 8.09 -7.04 -6.17
CA HIS A 69 7.94 -7.93 -5.02
C HIS A 69 7.92 -7.10 -3.73
N PRO A 70 6.80 -6.43 -3.44
CA PRO A 70 6.72 -5.59 -2.24
C PRO A 70 6.81 -6.42 -0.97
N ASP A 71 7.31 -5.79 0.09
CA ASP A 71 7.28 -6.31 1.45
C ASP A 71 5.91 -6.10 2.08
N TYR A 72 5.27 -4.97 1.76
CA TYR A 72 3.95 -4.60 2.26
C TYR A 72 3.06 -4.12 1.13
N VAL A 73 1.79 -4.47 1.23
CA VAL A 73 0.74 -3.94 0.36
C VAL A 73 -0.29 -3.24 1.23
N VAL A 74 -0.68 -2.04 0.84
CA VAL A 74 -1.75 -1.29 1.51
C VAL A 74 -2.90 -1.12 0.53
N VAL A 75 -4.09 -1.54 0.91
CA VAL A 75 -5.30 -1.40 0.10
C VAL A 75 -6.19 -0.33 0.73
N VAL A 76 -6.31 0.81 0.07
CA VAL A 76 -7.09 1.96 0.55
C VAL A 76 -8.59 1.73 0.33
N ASP A 77 -8.94 1.05 -0.76
CA ASP A 77 -10.33 0.76 -1.12
C ASP A 77 -10.55 -0.74 -1.25
N GLU A 78 -11.32 -1.32 -0.34
CA GLU A 78 -11.59 -2.76 -0.29
C GLU A 78 -12.32 -3.30 -1.52
N THR A 79 -13.03 -2.45 -2.26
CA THR A 79 -13.72 -2.89 -3.48
C THR A 79 -12.75 -3.37 -4.56
N LEU A 80 -11.47 -3.00 -4.46
CA LEU A 80 -10.43 -3.47 -5.38
C LEU A 80 -10.14 -4.96 -5.24
N LEU A 81 -10.45 -5.57 -4.10
CA LEU A 81 -10.20 -7.01 -3.87
C LEU A 81 -10.95 -7.89 -4.87
N ALA A 82 -12.08 -7.42 -5.39
CA ALA A 82 -12.89 -8.15 -6.36
C ALA A 82 -12.33 -8.09 -7.79
N SER A 83 -11.51 -7.11 -8.13
CA SER A 83 -11.10 -6.85 -9.51
C SER A 83 -9.59 -6.77 -9.72
N VAL A 84 -8.82 -6.62 -8.68
CA VAL A 84 -7.35 -6.48 -8.74
C VAL A 84 -6.71 -7.54 -7.86
N ASP A 85 -5.69 -8.22 -8.39
CA ASP A 85 -4.88 -9.11 -7.56
C ASP A 85 -3.89 -8.27 -6.73
N VAL A 86 -4.34 -7.84 -5.56
CA VAL A 86 -3.54 -7.00 -4.67
C VAL A 86 -2.38 -7.76 -4.00
N THR A 87 -2.39 -9.09 -4.10
CA THR A 87 -1.30 -9.93 -3.54
C THR A 87 -0.20 -10.24 -4.56
N ALA A 88 -0.35 -9.80 -5.82
CA ALA A 88 0.59 -10.12 -6.88
C ALA A 88 2.02 -9.71 -6.50
N GLY A 89 2.93 -10.66 -6.52
CA GLY A 89 4.34 -10.44 -6.20
C GLY A 89 4.66 -10.18 -4.72
N LEU A 90 3.66 -10.07 -3.86
CA LEU A 90 3.88 -9.85 -2.42
C LEU A 90 4.69 -11.01 -1.84
N LYS A 91 5.76 -10.67 -1.11
CA LYS A 91 6.62 -11.67 -0.47
C LYS A 91 5.84 -12.50 0.53
N LYS A 92 6.17 -13.78 0.67
CA LYS A 92 5.54 -14.67 1.66
C LYS A 92 5.77 -14.20 3.09
N THR A 93 6.87 -13.53 3.35
CA THR A 93 7.20 -12.92 4.64
C THR A 93 6.57 -11.55 4.81
N GLY A 94 5.88 -11.05 3.81
CA GLY A 94 5.27 -9.73 3.80
C GLY A 94 3.94 -9.68 4.53
N ALA A 95 3.27 -8.54 4.38
CA ALA A 95 1.96 -8.31 4.96
C ALA A 95 1.10 -7.45 4.04
N ILE A 96 -0.20 -7.66 4.13
CA ILE A 96 -1.19 -6.81 3.48
C ILE A 96 -2.05 -6.12 4.55
N ILE A 97 -2.25 -4.83 4.38
CA ILE A 97 -3.06 -4.00 5.28
C ILE A 97 -4.22 -3.45 4.46
N ILE A 98 -5.44 -3.70 4.91
CA ILE A 98 -6.65 -3.36 4.16
C ILE A 98 -7.52 -2.41 4.98
N ASN A 99 -7.87 -1.28 4.38
CA ASN A 99 -8.82 -0.34 4.95
C ASN A 99 -10.24 -0.89 4.73
N THR A 100 -10.85 -1.41 5.78
CA THR A 100 -12.16 -2.04 5.73
C THR A 100 -12.78 -2.13 7.12
N PRO A 101 -14.11 -2.02 7.25
CA PRO A 101 -14.79 -2.33 8.50
C PRO A 101 -14.95 -3.83 8.74
N LYS A 102 -14.63 -4.66 7.74
CA LYS A 102 -14.75 -6.13 7.85
C LYS A 102 -13.68 -6.73 8.74
N SER A 103 -13.95 -7.93 9.25
CA SER A 103 -12.97 -8.70 10.01
C SER A 103 -11.88 -9.26 9.08
N ARG A 104 -10.76 -9.64 9.70
CA ARG A 104 -9.66 -10.31 9.00
C ARG A 104 -10.14 -11.57 8.27
N GLU A 105 -10.99 -12.37 8.91
CA GLU A 105 -11.50 -13.62 8.35
C GLU A 105 -12.33 -13.38 7.09
N GLU A 106 -13.16 -12.34 7.09
CA GLU A 106 -13.97 -11.98 5.93
C GLU A 106 -13.13 -11.56 4.74
N VAL A 107 -12.08 -10.75 4.96
CA VAL A 107 -11.22 -10.32 3.86
C VAL A 107 -10.28 -11.43 3.38
N MET A 108 -9.91 -12.37 4.23
CA MET A 108 -9.11 -13.53 3.82
C MET A 108 -9.83 -14.38 2.79
N ASP A 109 -11.14 -14.53 2.91
CA ASP A 109 -11.94 -15.23 1.90
C ASP A 109 -11.87 -14.51 0.55
N GLU A 110 -11.85 -13.19 0.54
CA GLU A 110 -11.72 -12.38 -0.68
C GLU A 110 -10.32 -12.43 -1.29
N LEU A 111 -9.29 -12.66 -0.49
CA LEU A 111 -7.90 -12.76 -0.95
C LEU A 111 -7.54 -14.13 -1.53
N GLY A 112 -8.41 -15.11 -1.39
CA GLY A 112 -8.20 -16.45 -1.94
C GLY A 112 -7.07 -17.19 -1.26
N SER A 113 -6.02 -17.55 -2.01
CA SER A 113 -4.95 -18.43 -1.53
C SER A 113 -3.78 -17.71 -0.86
N TYR A 114 -3.91 -16.44 -0.53
CA TYR A 114 -2.81 -15.72 0.14
C TYR A 114 -2.61 -16.25 1.56
N GLU A 115 -1.40 -16.70 1.87
CA GLU A 115 -1.05 -17.33 3.14
C GLU A 115 -0.24 -16.45 4.08
N GLY A 116 0.05 -15.21 3.69
CA GLY A 116 0.82 -14.27 4.49
C GLY A 116 0.00 -13.58 5.58
N ARG A 117 0.59 -12.58 6.20
CA ARG A 117 -0.06 -11.80 7.27
C ARG A 117 -1.06 -10.82 6.69
N VAL A 118 -2.26 -10.80 7.26
CA VAL A 118 -3.34 -9.91 6.85
C VAL A 118 -3.78 -9.08 8.04
N TYR A 119 -3.83 -7.77 7.86
CA TYR A 119 -4.29 -6.80 8.86
C TYR A 119 -5.42 -5.98 8.29
N THR A 120 -6.40 -5.66 9.11
CA THR A 120 -7.52 -4.81 8.72
C THR A 120 -7.59 -3.59 9.64
N VAL A 121 -7.94 -2.44 9.07
CA VAL A 121 -8.12 -1.18 9.80
C VAL A 121 -9.34 -0.49 9.25
N ASP A 122 -10.24 -0.06 10.11
CA ASP A 122 -11.34 0.81 9.73
C ASP A 122 -10.89 2.27 9.88
N ALA A 123 -10.14 2.74 8.90
CA ALA A 123 -9.57 4.09 8.93
C ALA A 123 -10.65 5.17 8.90
N ARG A 124 -11.76 4.90 8.22
CA ARG A 124 -12.89 5.83 8.17
C ARG A 124 -13.50 6.06 9.56
N LYS A 125 -13.71 4.99 10.31
CA LYS A 125 -14.22 5.06 11.68
C LYS A 125 -13.26 5.83 12.59
N ILE A 126 -11.97 5.57 12.47
CA ILE A 126 -10.93 6.27 13.25
C ILE A 126 -10.95 7.77 12.91
N SER A 127 -11.02 8.11 11.62
CA SER A 127 -11.10 9.50 11.17
C SER A 127 -12.31 10.23 11.75
N VAL A 128 -13.48 9.61 11.74
CA VAL A 128 -14.70 10.19 12.32
C VAL A 128 -14.53 10.43 13.81
N LEU A 129 -13.94 9.49 14.55
CA LEU A 129 -13.70 9.63 15.99
C LEU A 129 -12.71 10.75 16.32
N LEU A 130 -11.71 10.97 15.48
CA LEU A 130 -10.65 11.97 15.71
C LEU A 130 -11.07 13.39 15.34
N PHE A 131 -11.96 13.55 14.35
CA PHE A 131 -12.29 14.86 13.76
C PHE A 131 -13.74 15.31 13.97
N THR A 132 -14.49 14.59 14.78
CA THR A 132 -15.80 15.02 15.26
C THR A 132 -15.71 15.41 16.74
#